data_ee12110940cb3dd209bc0e36e4ce3c40
#
_entry.id   ee12110940cb3dd209bc0e36e4ce3c40
#
_cell.length_a   1.000
_cell.length_b   1.000
_cell.length_c   1.000
_cell.angle_alpha   90.00
_cell.angle_beta   90.00
_cell.angle_gamma   90.00
#
_symmetry.space_group_name_H-M   'P 1'
#
loop_
_entity.id
_entity.type
_entity.pdbx_description
1 polymer ?
#
loop_
_entity_poly.entity_id
_entity_poly.type
_entity_poly.pdbx_seq_one_letter_code
_entity_poly.pdbx_strand_id
1 'polypeptide(L)'
;MIEKGLISIIVTNYNGLNFLNDFFNSVFDQSYKNIEVIMVDNNSSDESVVFARKNFPQVKVIENKENSGYAGGNNLGVKEARGEYIAIANNDTVLQLDLLEKLIKAYNEIPNLGAVQPMFRLMQDKEKLDACGSFWTNTGFNYHYGIYKKASLEKYNKNFPIYSLKGVFMLIPRKVIDEVGLFDDDFWCYFEETDFCHRVWLAGYECWYYPKSYLYHHMGGTRLKKAEAFVQFHSFKNRLGSYLKNLGSLEMIKILPVYLFFNIMWSMAYLVKLNFEGFLVVYKAIWWNVINLKKTSNKRKKIQKNIRKKRDKEIFSKTRKNPKLSYYFYLLRGLQNYED
;
A
#
# COMPACT_ATOMS: atom_id res chain seq x y z
N MET A 1 1.61 26.68 -3.33
CA MET A 1 1.42 26.85 -1.86
C MET A 1 0.55 25.72 -1.34
N ILE A 2 0.81 25.25 -0.11
CA ILE A 2 -0.01 24.24 0.56
C ILE A 2 -1.26 24.92 1.11
N GLU A 3 -2.43 24.38 0.81
CA GLU A 3 -3.72 24.90 1.26
C GLU A 3 -4.18 24.20 2.53
N LYS A 4 -4.38 24.94 3.62
CA LYS A 4 -4.75 24.41 4.93
C LYS A 4 -6.14 23.75 4.91
N GLY A 5 -6.23 22.57 5.50
CA GLY A 5 -7.45 21.75 5.53
C GLY A 5 -7.81 21.10 4.20
N LEU A 6 -7.15 21.42 3.09
CA LEU A 6 -7.43 20.79 1.80
C LEU A 6 -6.93 19.33 1.78
N ILE A 7 -7.77 18.41 1.31
CA ILE A 7 -7.38 17.02 1.01
C ILE A 7 -7.23 16.88 -0.51
N SER A 8 -6.02 16.56 -0.97
CA SER A 8 -5.79 16.16 -2.36
C SER A 8 -5.95 14.66 -2.50
N ILE A 9 -6.97 14.23 -3.24
CA ILE A 9 -7.25 12.81 -3.53
C ILE A 9 -6.54 12.47 -4.83
N ILE A 10 -5.52 11.60 -4.73
CA ILE A 10 -4.74 11.12 -5.87
C ILE A 10 -5.25 9.74 -6.24
N VAL A 11 -5.65 9.58 -7.49
CA VAL A 11 -6.06 8.30 -8.05
C VAL A 11 -5.27 7.99 -9.30
N THR A 12 -4.57 6.85 -9.29
CA THR A 12 -3.85 6.35 -10.47
C THR A 12 -4.78 5.43 -11.26
N ASN A 13 -4.99 5.74 -12.54
CA ASN A 13 -5.82 4.97 -13.45
C ASN A 13 -5.01 4.28 -14.54
N TYR A 14 -5.38 3.05 -14.87
CA TYR A 14 -4.91 2.32 -16.05
C TYR A 14 -5.98 1.35 -16.53
N ASN A 15 -6.65 1.69 -17.64
CA ASN A 15 -7.77 0.92 -18.23
C ASN A 15 -8.86 0.60 -17.19
N GLY A 16 -9.26 1.62 -16.41
CA GLY A 16 -10.16 1.47 -15.27
C GLY A 16 -11.54 2.09 -15.46
N LEU A 17 -11.97 2.37 -16.70
CA LEU A 17 -13.22 3.04 -17.03
C LEU A 17 -14.43 2.54 -16.23
N ASN A 18 -14.53 1.23 -16.05
CA ASN A 18 -15.69 0.60 -15.38
C ASN A 18 -15.84 0.98 -13.89
N PHE A 19 -14.79 1.53 -13.26
CA PHE A 19 -14.79 1.89 -11.85
C PHE A 19 -14.96 3.39 -11.61
N LEU A 20 -14.60 4.22 -12.60
CA LEU A 20 -14.47 5.66 -12.41
C LEU A 20 -15.77 6.34 -12.00
N ASN A 21 -16.94 5.90 -12.54
CA ASN A 21 -18.22 6.50 -12.20
C ASN A 21 -18.53 6.39 -10.70
N ASP A 22 -18.47 5.19 -10.16
CA ASP A 22 -18.82 4.92 -8.76
C ASP A 22 -17.77 5.54 -7.81
N PHE A 23 -16.50 5.47 -8.20
CA PHE A 23 -15.42 6.12 -7.44
C PHE A 23 -15.65 7.63 -7.33
N PHE A 24 -15.76 8.36 -8.45
CA PHE A 24 -15.88 9.81 -8.44
C PHE A 24 -17.16 10.28 -7.76
N ASN A 25 -18.30 9.62 -8.01
CA ASN A 25 -19.55 9.96 -7.31
C ASN A 25 -19.34 9.83 -5.79
N SER A 26 -18.77 8.73 -5.30
CA SER A 26 -18.54 8.54 -3.87
C SER A 26 -17.54 9.54 -3.26
N VAL A 27 -16.61 10.04 -4.06
CA VAL A 27 -15.64 11.08 -3.65
C VAL A 27 -16.31 12.46 -3.56
N PHE A 28 -17.12 12.85 -4.56
CA PHE A 28 -17.78 14.17 -4.54
C PHE A 28 -18.96 14.24 -3.58
N ASP A 29 -19.55 13.09 -3.22
CA ASP A 29 -20.60 12.99 -2.22
C ASP A 29 -20.09 13.14 -0.78
N GLN A 30 -18.77 13.08 -0.53
CA GLN A 30 -18.21 13.18 0.82
C GLN A 30 -18.77 14.37 1.62
N SER A 31 -19.02 14.18 2.94
CA SER A 31 -19.42 15.25 3.85
C SER A 31 -18.32 16.32 3.99
N TYR A 32 -17.05 15.94 3.92
CA TYR A 32 -15.92 16.85 3.91
C TYR A 32 -15.73 17.45 2.51
N LYS A 33 -16.01 18.75 2.35
CA LYS A 33 -16.07 19.41 1.03
C LYS A 33 -14.76 20.05 0.55
N ASN A 34 -13.81 20.30 1.45
CA ASN A 34 -12.53 20.93 1.06
C ASN A 34 -11.58 19.89 0.44
N ILE A 35 -11.86 19.50 -0.80
CA ILE A 35 -11.14 18.45 -1.53
C ILE A 35 -10.73 18.95 -2.92
N GLU A 36 -9.64 18.44 -3.43
CA GLU A 36 -9.31 18.40 -4.86
C GLU A 36 -9.07 16.96 -5.29
N VAL A 37 -9.39 16.63 -6.54
CA VAL A 37 -9.19 15.30 -7.10
C VAL A 37 -8.25 15.35 -8.28
N ILE A 38 -7.21 14.54 -8.25
CA ILE A 38 -6.19 14.44 -9.30
C ILE A 38 -6.16 12.99 -9.78
N MET A 39 -6.60 12.77 -11.02
CA MET A 39 -6.48 11.48 -11.69
C MET A 39 -5.21 11.47 -12.53
N VAL A 40 -4.30 10.56 -12.24
CA VAL A 40 -3.14 10.29 -13.09
C VAL A 40 -3.45 9.08 -13.96
N ASP A 41 -3.65 9.33 -15.23
CA ASP A 41 -3.86 8.28 -16.21
C ASP A 41 -2.51 7.75 -16.70
N ASN A 42 -2.26 6.47 -16.44
CA ASN A 42 -1.01 5.79 -16.79
C ASN A 42 -1.02 5.23 -18.23
N ASN A 43 -1.36 6.08 -19.21
CA ASN A 43 -1.43 5.72 -20.62
C ASN A 43 -2.48 4.63 -20.89
N SER A 44 -3.73 4.88 -20.47
CA SER A 44 -4.86 3.99 -20.76
C SER A 44 -5.20 3.96 -22.25
N SER A 45 -5.64 2.79 -22.71
CA SER A 45 -6.15 2.58 -24.08
C SER A 45 -7.68 2.56 -24.15
N ASP A 46 -8.36 2.63 -22.99
CA ASP A 46 -9.81 2.74 -22.89
C ASP A 46 -10.25 4.22 -22.84
N GLU A 47 -11.54 4.49 -22.76
CA GLU A 47 -12.09 5.83 -22.73
C GLU A 47 -12.04 6.53 -21.36
N SER A 48 -11.22 6.06 -20.42
CA SER A 48 -11.13 6.59 -19.06
C SER A 48 -10.91 8.11 -19.02
N VAL A 49 -9.99 8.63 -19.83
CA VAL A 49 -9.66 10.06 -19.88
C VAL A 49 -10.82 10.89 -20.41
N VAL A 50 -11.41 10.45 -21.52
CA VAL A 50 -12.57 11.12 -22.15
C VAL A 50 -13.75 11.13 -21.19
N PHE A 51 -14.02 9.99 -20.54
CA PHE A 51 -15.08 9.84 -19.55
C PHE A 51 -14.89 10.80 -18.37
N ALA A 52 -13.69 10.83 -17.77
CA ALA A 52 -13.40 11.69 -16.63
C ALA A 52 -13.59 13.18 -16.97
N ARG A 53 -13.03 13.65 -18.08
CA ARG A 53 -13.14 15.05 -18.51
C ARG A 53 -14.57 15.46 -18.82
N LYS A 54 -15.37 14.56 -19.43
CA LYS A 54 -16.76 14.85 -19.82
C LYS A 54 -17.70 14.88 -18.62
N ASN A 55 -17.60 13.88 -17.72
CA ASN A 55 -18.59 13.70 -16.65
C ASN A 55 -18.15 14.29 -15.32
N PHE A 56 -16.85 14.53 -15.11
CA PHE A 56 -16.26 15.06 -13.88
C PHE A 56 -15.25 16.18 -14.20
N PRO A 57 -15.67 17.32 -14.78
CA PRO A 57 -14.77 18.39 -15.24
C PRO A 57 -13.97 19.04 -14.10
N GLN A 58 -14.38 18.87 -12.85
CA GLN A 58 -13.64 19.30 -11.66
C GLN A 58 -12.44 18.40 -11.31
N VAL A 59 -12.29 17.24 -11.93
CA VAL A 59 -11.12 16.36 -11.75
C VAL A 59 -9.97 16.90 -12.59
N LYS A 60 -8.83 17.14 -11.96
CA LYS A 60 -7.58 17.41 -12.68
C LYS A 60 -7.04 16.10 -13.24
N VAL A 61 -7.10 15.95 -14.57
CA VAL A 61 -6.59 14.78 -15.28
C VAL A 61 -5.17 15.04 -15.78
N ILE A 62 -4.23 14.18 -15.40
CA ILE A 62 -2.83 14.18 -15.84
C ILE A 62 -2.61 12.92 -16.67
N GLU A 63 -2.30 13.09 -17.95
CA GLU A 63 -1.98 11.97 -18.84
C GLU A 63 -0.49 11.68 -18.81
N ASN A 64 -0.12 10.50 -18.34
CA ASN A 64 1.26 10.04 -18.35
C ASN A 64 1.59 9.43 -19.73
N LYS A 65 2.79 9.69 -20.24
CA LYS A 65 3.23 9.20 -21.55
C LYS A 65 3.44 7.68 -21.59
N GLU A 66 3.65 7.07 -20.43
CA GLU A 66 3.88 5.64 -20.25
C GLU A 66 3.27 5.14 -18.94
N ASN A 67 3.06 3.84 -18.81
CA ASN A 67 2.60 3.26 -17.56
C ASN A 67 3.76 3.18 -16.55
N SER A 68 3.86 4.17 -15.68
CA SER A 68 4.86 4.26 -14.59
C SER A 68 4.48 3.41 -13.36
N GLY A 69 3.44 2.60 -13.45
CA GLY A 69 2.93 1.77 -12.36
C GLY A 69 2.24 2.58 -11.26
N TYR A 70 1.88 1.88 -10.19
CA TYR A 70 1.21 2.49 -9.04
C TYR A 70 2.11 3.52 -8.33
N ALA A 71 3.38 3.19 -8.14
CA ALA A 71 4.31 4.08 -7.45
C ALA A 71 4.55 5.38 -8.23
N GLY A 72 4.90 5.29 -9.50
CA GLY A 72 5.19 6.46 -10.33
C GLY A 72 3.98 7.34 -10.58
N GLY A 73 2.81 6.74 -10.83
CA GLY A 73 1.56 7.49 -11.03
C GLY A 73 1.17 8.30 -9.79
N ASN A 74 1.19 7.67 -8.59
CA ASN A 74 0.90 8.40 -7.35
C ASN A 74 1.95 9.48 -7.04
N ASN A 75 3.24 9.22 -7.27
CA ASN A 75 4.29 10.22 -7.09
C ASN A 75 4.08 11.44 -8.01
N LEU A 76 3.65 11.20 -9.26
CA LEU A 76 3.32 12.28 -10.19
C LEU A 76 2.13 13.10 -9.68
N GLY A 77 1.05 12.44 -9.25
CA GLY A 77 -0.13 13.12 -8.71
C GLY A 77 0.18 13.97 -7.47
N VAL A 78 1.03 13.47 -6.56
CA VAL A 78 1.43 14.21 -5.35
C VAL A 78 2.22 15.48 -5.67
N LYS A 79 3.03 15.50 -6.73
CA LYS A 79 3.74 16.72 -7.17
C LYS A 79 2.80 17.84 -7.58
N GLU A 80 1.62 17.50 -8.09
CA GLU A 80 0.61 18.42 -8.57
C GLU A 80 -0.44 18.80 -7.50
N ALA A 81 -0.38 18.14 -6.36
CA ALA A 81 -1.33 18.32 -5.26
C ALA A 81 -0.98 19.55 -4.40
N ARG A 82 -2.03 20.22 -3.90
CA ARG A 82 -1.92 21.43 -3.07
C ARG A 82 -2.35 21.20 -1.62
N GLY A 83 -2.96 20.05 -1.33
CA GLY A 83 -3.55 19.76 -0.03
C GLY A 83 -2.54 19.62 1.11
N GLU A 84 -2.97 20.04 2.30
CA GLU A 84 -2.32 19.74 3.57
C GLU A 84 -2.32 18.24 3.86
N TYR A 85 -3.35 17.55 3.37
CA TYR A 85 -3.47 16.09 3.45
C TYR A 85 -3.52 15.49 2.04
N ILE A 86 -2.87 14.35 1.90
CA ILE A 86 -2.85 13.57 0.67
C ILE A 86 -3.59 12.26 0.91
N ALA A 87 -4.65 12.02 0.15
CA ALA A 87 -5.32 10.73 0.09
C ALA A 87 -4.85 9.99 -1.16
N ILE A 88 -4.18 8.85 -0.97
CA ILE A 88 -3.87 7.92 -2.08
C ILE A 88 -5.03 6.94 -2.15
N ALA A 89 -5.69 6.84 -3.29
CA ALA A 89 -6.89 6.02 -3.47
C ALA A 89 -6.82 5.18 -4.75
N ASN A 90 -7.35 3.95 -4.68
CA ASN A 90 -7.59 3.14 -5.87
C ASN A 90 -8.92 3.55 -6.52
N ASN A 91 -8.98 3.50 -7.84
CA ASN A 91 -10.19 3.80 -8.62
C ASN A 91 -11.30 2.74 -8.47
N ASP A 92 -10.97 1.53 -8.01
CA ASP A 92 -11.90 0.42 -7.78
C ASP A 92 -12.47 0.40 -6.34
N THR A 93 -12.65 1.60 -5.75
CA THR A 93 -13.21 1.79 -4.41
C THR A 93 -14.46 2.66 -4.43
N VAL A 94 -15.33 2.45 -3.43
CA VAL A 94 -16.51 3.29 -3.17
C VAL A 94 -16.49 3.73 -1.71
N LEU A 95 -16.37 5.01 -1.49
CA LEU A 95 -16.19 5.64 -0.17
C LEU A 95 -17.54 5.85 0.53
N GLN A 96 -17.62 5.61 1.84
CA GLN A 96 -18.75 6.04 2.65
C GLN A 96 -18.75 7.56 2.82
N LEU A 97 -19.94 8.15 2.93
CA LEU A 97 -20.21 9.58 2.97
C LEU A 97 -19.34 10.37 3.96
N ASP A 98 -19.05 9.79 5.11
CA ASP A 98 -18.33 10.44 6.23
C ASP A 98 -16.84 10.05 6.31
N LEU A 99 -16.31 9.33 5.33
CA LEU A 99 -14.98 8.73 5.39
C LEU A 99 -13.89 9.77 5.65
N LEU A 100 -13.81 10.80 4.82
CA LEU A 100 -12.77 11.82 4.91
C LEU A 100 -12.85 12.60 6.21
N GLU A 101 -14.06 12.97 6.63
CA GLU A 101 -14.27 13.67 7.90
C GLU A 101 -13.81 12.84 9.11
N LYS A 102 -14.13 11.54 9.13
CA LYS A 102 -13.69 10.63 10.20
C LYS A 102 -12.18 10.47 10.21
N LEU A 103 -11.56 10.35 9.04
CA LEU A 103 -10.10 10.20 8.97
C LEU A 103 -9.35 11.47 9.39
N ILE A 104 -9.89 12.67 9.10
CA ILE A 104 -9.32 13.91 9.61
C ILE A 104 -9.42 13.95 11.15
N LYS A 105 -10.54 13.51 11.74
CA LYS A 105 -10.66 13.41 13.20
C LYS A 105 -9.60 12.50 13.83
N ALA A 106 -9.17 11.44 13.15
CA ALA A 106 -8.11 10.56 13.66
C ALA A 106 -6.81 11.31 13.97
N TYR A 107 -6.47 12.37 13.21
CA TYR A 107 -5.27 13.19 13.46
C TYR A 107 -5.35 14.04 14.72
N ASN A 108 -6.57 14.31 15.23
CA ASN A 108 -6.78 14.99 16.51
C ASN A 108 -6.79 14.00 17.68
N GLU A 109 -7.14 12.73 17.43
CA GLU A 109 -7.32 11.71 18.46
C GLU A 109 -6.05 10.89 18.73
N ILE A 110 -5.22 10.68 17.69
CA ILE A 110 -4.07 9.78 17.75
C ILE A 110 -2.77 10.59 17.67
N PRO A 111 -1.98 10.61 18.75
CA PRO A 111 -0.69 11.29 18.75
C PRO A 111 0.28 10.69 17.72
N ASN A 112 1.09 11.55 17.10
CA ASN A 112 2.12 11.18 16.11
C ASN A 112 1.60 10.36 14.91
N LEU A 113 0.30 10.46 14.60
CA LEU A 113 -0.28 9.79 13.44
C LEU A 113 0.39 10.29 12.14
N GLY A 114 1.06 9.37 11.44
CA GLY A 114 1.75 9.67 10.18
C GLY A 114 0.97 9.23 8.96
N ALA A 115 0.21 8.14 9.07
CA ALA A 115 -0.66 7.68 8.00
C ALA A 115 -1.78 6.82 8.57
N VAL A 116 -2.96 6.90 7.97
CA VAL A 116 -4.14 6.17 8.44
C VAL A 116 -4.89 5.51 7.28
N GLN A 117 -5.38 4.29 7.51
CA GLN A 117 -6.36 3.64 6.65
C GLN A 117 -7.68 3.43 7.38
N PRO A 118 -8.83 3.53 6.66
CA PRO A 118 -10.14 3.15 7.20
C PRO A 118 -10.34 1.62 7.18
N MET A 119 -11.53 1.17 7.55
CA MET A 119 -11.94 -0.19 7.31
C MET A 119 -12.18 -0.41 5.80
N PHE A 120 -11.64 -1.50 5.25
CA PHE A 120 -11.91 -1.93 3.88
C PHE A 120 -12.82 -3.14 3.88
N ARG A 121 -13.99 -3.02 3.25
CA ARG A 121 -14.93 -4.11 3.03
C ARG A 121 -14.88 -4.56 1.58
N LEU A 122 -15.07 -5.86 1.36
CA LEU A 122 -15.13 -6.38 -0.01
C LEU A 122 -16.42 -5.92 -0.71
N MET A 123 -16.32 -5.46 -1.96
CA MET A 123 -17.50 -5.11 -2.75
C MET A 123 -18.35 -6.36 -3.06
N GLN A 124 -17.70 -7.50 -3.28
CA GLN A 124 -18.34 -8.76 -3.63
C GLN A 124 -19.00 -9.45 -2.41
N ASP A 125 -18.55 -9.13 -1.18
CA ASP A 125 -19.12 -9.66 0.06
C ASP A 125 -18.96 -8.58 1.15
N LYS A 126 -19.95 -7.71 1.24
CA LYS A 126 -19.93 -6.50 2.08
C LYS A 126 -19.83 -6.79 3.58
N GLU A 127 -20.08 -8.03 3.99
CA GLU A 127 -19.90 -8.49 5.37
C GLU A 127 -18.44 -8.81 5.70
N LYS A 128 -17.57 -8.97 4.68
CA LYS A 128 -16.18 -9.34 4.86
C LYS A 128 -15.22 -8.20 4.64
N LEU A 129 -14.12 -8.28 5.38
CA LEU A 129 -12.99 -7.38 5.27
C LEU A 129 -12.06 -7.77 4.12
N ASP A 130 -11.51 -6.77 3.46
CA ASP A 130 -10.32 -6.96 2.63
C ASP A 130 -9.08 -7.16 3.50
N ALA A 131 -8.73 -6.21 4.36
CA ALA A 131 -7.78 -6.35 5.47
C ALA A 131 -7.79 -5.11 6.37
N CYS A 132 -7.39 -5.30 7.64
CA CYS A 132 -7.18 -4.22 8.61
C CYS A 132 -5.72 -3.71 8.62
N GLY A 133 -5.01 -3.81 7.50
CA GLY A 133 -3.58 -3.55 7.41
C GLY A 133 -2.73 -4.80 7.62
N SER A 134 -1.43 -4.60 7.80
CA SER A 134 -0.47 -5.69 7.94
C SER A 134 0.40 -5.51 9.18
N PHE A 135 0.80 -6.65 9.75
CA PHE A 135 1.75 -6.71 10.85
C PHE A 135 3.08 -7.32 10.39
N TRP A 136 4.17 -6.89 11.02
CA TRP A 136 5.48 -7.50 10.87
C TRP A 136 5.52 -8.89 11.50
N THR A 137 6.18 -9.85 10.87
CA THR A 137 6.38 -11.20 11.44
C THR A 137 7.86 -11.53 11.64
N ASN A 138 8.14 -12.56 12.41
CA ASN A 138 9.51 -13.05 12.62
C ASN A 138 10.15 -13.64 11.35
N THR A 139 9.35 -13.95 10.33
CA THR A 139 9.84 -14.49 9.05
C THR A 139 10.16 -13.40 8.02
N GLY A 140 9.87 -12.14 8.33
CA GLY A 140 9.97 -11.04 7.36
C GLY A 140 8.80 -10.99 6.35
N PHE A 141 7.80 -11.86 6.44
CA PHE A 141 6.57 -11.73 5.67
C PHE A 141 5.54 -10.90 6.42
N ASN A 142 4.72 -10.15 5.70
CA ASN A 142 3.61 -9.41 6.30
C ASN A 142 2.46 -10.35 6.62
N TYR A 143 1.90 -10.20 7.81
CA TYR A 143 0.64 -10.82 8.19
C TYR A 143 -0.51 -9.85 7.87
N HIS A 144 -1.30 -10.17 6.84
CA HIS A 144 -2.49 -9.40 6.45
C HIS A 144 -3.63 -9.71 7.43
N TYR A 145 -3.83 -8.81 8.39
CA TYR A 145 -4.76 -9.02 9.50
C TYR A 145 -6.21 -8.79 9.07
N GLY A 146 -7.10 -9.69 9.45
CA GLY A 146 -8.54 -9.59 9.18
C GLY A 146 -8.97 -9.91 7.76
N ILE A 147 -8.07 -10.38 6.88
CA ILE A 147 -8.41 -10.69 5.49
C ILE A 147 -9.50 -11.76 5.40
N TYR A 148 -10.59 -11.50 4.64
CA TYR A 148 -11.78 -12.30 4.46
C TYR A 148 -12.57 -12.61 5.75
N LYS A 149 -12.30 -11.92 6.87
CA LYS A 149 -13.02 -12.08 8.13
C LYS A 149 -14.26 -11.19 8.17
N LYS A 150 -15.25 -11.56 9.00
CA LYS A 150 -16.46 -10.77 9.20
C LYS A 150 -16.11 -9.40 9.79
N ALA A 151 -16.57 -8.34 9.13
CA ALA A 151 -16.33 -6.96 9.54
C ALA A 151 -17.00 -6.62 10.89
N SER A 152 -18.07 -7.32 11.25
CA SER A 152 -18.82 -7.11 12.49
C SER A 152 -18.11 -7.61 13.76
N LEU A 153 -17.01 -8.38 13.64
CA LEU A 153 -16.29 -8.85 14.82
C LEU A 153 -15.66 -7.69 15.59
N GLU A 154 -15.88 -7.62 16.90
CA GLU A 154 -15.46 -6.52 17.78
C GLU A 154 -13.97 -6.19 17.67
N LYS A 155 -13.10 -7.20 17.52
CA LYS A 155 -11.66 -7.03 17.38
C LYS A 155 -11.24 -6.19 16.16
N TYR A 156 -12.10 -6.09 15.12
CA TYR A 156 -11.86 -5.29 13.93
C TYR A 156 -12.56 -3.91 13.95
N ASN A 157 -13.33 -3.63 15.00
CA ASN A 157 -14.02 -2.34 15.20
C ASN A 157 -13.30 -1.42 16.19
N LYS A 158 -12.05 -1.76 16.54
CA LYS A 158 -11.16 -0.93 17.38
C LYS A 158 -10.03 -0.38 16.52
N ASN A 159 -9.58 0.84 16.82
CA ASN A 159 -8.39 1.41 16.23
C ASN A 159 -7.14 0.82 16.89
N PHE A 160 -6.12 0.54 16.10
CA PHE A 160 -4.83 0.02 16.56
C PHE A 160 -3.70 0.37 15.58
N PRO A 161 -2.45 0.45 16.08
CA PRO A 161 -1.29 0.64 15.23
C PRO A 161 -1.04 -0.60 14.36
N ILE A 162 -0.62 -0.38 13.12
CA ILE A 162 -0.29 -1.42 12.14
C ILE A 162 1.08 -1.14 11.54
N TYR A 163 1.79 -2.18 11.15
CA TYR A 163 3.09 -2.01 10.49
C TYR A 163 2.95 -1.33 9.12
N SER A 164 1.99 -1.76 8.34
CA SER A 164 1.75 -1.23 7.01
C SER A 164 0.26 -1.12 6.72
N LEU A 165 -0.11 0.02 6.13
CA LEU A 165 -1.40 0.20 5.49
C LEU A 165 -1.47 -0.66 4.23
N LYS A 166 -2.67 -0.81 3.67
CA LYS A 166 -2.88 -1.32 2.31
C LYS A 166 -2.95 -0.16 1.32
N GLY A 167 -2.36 -0.35 0.14
CA GLY A 167 -2.36 0.62 -0.94
C GLY A 167 -3.74 0.91 -1.57
N VAL A 168 -4.84 0.47 -0.94
CA VAL A 168 -6.21 0.70 -1.40
C VAL A 168 -6.66 2.14 -1.12
N PHE A 169 -6.42 2.60 0.11
CA PHE A 169 -6.67 3.97 0.54
C PHE A 169 -5.80 4.32 1.73
N MET A 170 -5.14 5.48 1.66
CA MET A 170 -4.33 6.02 2.75
C MET A 170 -4.53 7.54 2.84
N LEU A 171 -4.77 8.07 4.04
CA LEU A 171 -4.70 9.52 4.28
C LEU A 171 -3.39 9.85 5.00
N ILE A 172 -2.64 10.82 4.47
CA ILE A 172 -1.27 11.13 4.89
C ILE A 172 -1.11 12.66 4.98
N PRO A 173 -0.63 13.23 6.09
CA PRO A 173 -0.27 14.65 6.12
C PRO A 173 0.89 14.94 5.16
N ARG A 174 0.83 16.03 4.42
CA ARG A 174 1.87 16.47 3.48
C ARG A 174 3.24 16.51 4.14
N LYS A 175 3.33 17.06 5.36
CA LYS A 175 4.59 17.12 6.13
C LYS A 175 5.29 15.78 6.29
N VAL A 176 4.53 14.68 6.39
CA VAL A 176 5.10 13.33 6.49
C VAL A 176 5.70 12.91 5.16
N ILE A 177 5.00 13.16 4.05
CA ILE A 177 5.53 12.87 2.70
C ILE A 177 6.77 13.71 2.41
N ASP A 178 6.78 14.98 2.79
CA ASP A 178 7.92 15.87 2.58
C ASP A 178 9.16 15.40 3.36
N GLU A 179 8.97 14.81 4.55
CA GLU A 179 10.06 14.29 5.38
C GLU A 179 10.58 12.93 4.90
N VAL A 180 9.69 11.98 4.58
CA VAL A 180 10.09 10.60 4.30
C VAL A 180 10.07 10.22 2.82
N GLY A 181 9.50 11.06 1.96
CA GLY A 181 9.19 10.76 0.56
C GLY A 181 7.99 9.82 0.43
N LEU A 182 7.24 9.83 -0.68
CA LEU A 182 6.10 8.92 -0.86
C LEU A 182 6.61 7.52 -1.29
N PHE A 183 6.51 7.15 -2.54
CA PHE A 183 6.89 5.81 -3.01
C PHE A 183 8.27 5.80 -3.67
N ASP A 184 8.93 4.67 -3.61
CA ASP A 184 10.20 4.45 -4.31
C ASP A 184 9.92 4.18 -5.79
N ASP A 185 10.43 5.01 -6.69
CA ASP A 185 10.21 4.90 -8.14
C ASP A 185 10.67 3.55 -8.72
N ASP A 186 11.64 2.87 -8.07
CA ASP A 186 12.10 1.54 -8.50
C ASP A 186 11.07 0.42 -8.27
N PHE A 187 9.98 0.71 -7.54
CA PHE A 187 9.05 -0.34 -7.15
C PHE A 187 7.99 -0.63 -8.21
N TRP A 188 7.61 0.31 -8.99
CA TRP A 188 6.54 0.22 -9.99
C TRP A 188 5.17 -0.16 -9.38
N CYS A 189 5.04 -1.36 -8.79
CA CYS A 189 3.89 -1.77 -7.98
C CYS A 189 4.28 -2.89 -6.99
N TYR A 190 3.44 -3.09 -5.98
CA TYR A 190 3.56 -4.03 -4.86
C TYR A 190 4.68 -3.68 -3.87
N PHE A 191 4.32 -3.64 -2.62
CA PHE A 191 5.19 -3.35 -1.47
C PHE A 191 5.64 -1.88 -1.33
N GLU A 192 5.24 -0.98 -2.22
CA GLU A 192 5.55 0.46 -2.14
C GLU A 192 4.93 1.11 -0.90
N GLU A 193 3.68 0.75 -0.57
CA GLU A 193 2.99 1.22 0.62
C GLU A 193 3.65 0.69 1.90
N THR A 194 4.12 -0.53 1.88
CA THR A 194 4.83 -1.13 3.03
C THR A 194 6.19 -0.48 3.25
N ASP A 195 6.93 -0.20 2.18
CA ASP A 195 8.18 0.54 2.23
C ASP A 195 7.98 1.97 2.76
N PHE A 196 6.94 2.66 2.30
CA PHE A 196 6.56 3.97 2.79
C PHE A 196 6.24 3.94 4.28
N CYS A 197 5.36 3.02 4.72
CA CYS A 197 4.98 2.89 6.12
C CYS A 197 6.19 2.59 7.02
N HIS A 198 7.14 1.77 6.56
CA HIS A 198 8.38 1.54 7.32
C HIS A 198 9.16 2.84 7.52
N ARG A 199 9.26 3.70 6.48
CA ARG A 199 9.94 5.01 6.62
C ARG A 199 9.15 5.97 7.52
N VAL A 200 7.82 5.94 7.50
CA VAL A 200 6.97 6.68 8.45
C VAL A 200 7.29 6.28 9.89
N TRP A 201 7.36 4.97 10.18
CA TRP A 201 7.77 4.45 11.48
C TRP A 201 9.19 4.86 11.87
N LEU A 202 10.14 4.80 10.94
CA LEU A 202 11.53 5.21 11.17
C LEU A 202 11.64 6.69 11.55
N ALA A 203 10.81 7.54 10.97
CA ALA A 203 10.76 8.98 11.28
C ALA A 203 10.10 9.29 12.64
N GLY A 204 9.54 8.30 13.32
CA GLY A 204 8.91 8.46 14.64
C GLY A 204 7.41 8.72 14.58
N TYR A 205 6.82 8.69 13.40
CA TYR A 205 5.36 8.67 13.23
C TYR A 205 4.81 7.26 13.35
N GLU A 206 3.48 7.14 13.38
CA GLU A 206 2.77 5.87 13.48
C GLU A 206 1.80 5.67 12.29
N CYS A 207 1.62 4.41 11.90
CA CYS A 207 0.62 3.99 10.93
C CYS A 207 -0.53 3.30 11.66
N TRP A 208 -1.79 3.70 11.37
CA TRP A 208 -2.93 3.21 12.10
C TRP A 208 -4.06 2.71 11.20
N TYR A 209 -4.75 1.68 11.70
CA TYR A 209 -6.07 1.28 11.25
C TYR A 209 -7.12 2.02 12.09
N TYR A 210 -8.08 2.68 11.42
CA TYR A 210 -9.10 3.50 12.05
C TYR A 210 -10.50 3.18 11.48
N PRO A 211 -11.27 2.26 12.10
CA PRO A 211 -12.50 1.70 11.54
C PRO A 211 -13.77 2.54 11.83
N LYS A 212 -13.65 3.84 12.09
CA LYS A 212 -14.83 4.71 12.37
C LYS A 212 -15.65 5.04 11.13
N SER A 213 -15.11 4.77 9.96
CA SER A 213 -15.78 4.72 8.67
C SER A 213 -15.15 3.67 7.79
N TYR A 214 -15.71 3.40 6.61
CA TYR A 214 -15.24 2.34 5.72
C TYR A 214 -15.39 2.72 4.26
N LEU A 215 -14.78 1.94 3.41
CA LEU A 215 -15.02 1.94 1.97
C LEU A 215 -15.22 0.50 1.49
N TYR A 216 -15.85 0.36 0.33
CA TYR A 216 -15.90 -0.90 -0.41
C TYR A 216 -14.79 -0.95 -1.44
N HIS A 217 -14.19 -2.12 -1.63
CA HIS A 217 -13.10 -2.33 -2.57
C HIS A 217 -13.39 -3.54 -3.49
N HIS A 218 -13.24 -3.35 -4.78
CA HIS A 218 -13.30 -4.40 -5.79
C HIS A 218 -11.99 -5.17 -5.84
N MET A 219 -11.77 -6.05 -4.85
CA MET A 219 -10.52 -6.79 -4.75
C MET A 219 -10.25 -7.61 -6.02
N GLY A 220 -9.13 -7.33 -6.67
CA GLY A 220 -8.67 -8.07 -7.85
C GLY A 220 -9.07 -7.47 -9.19
N GLY A 221 -9.71 -6.31 -9.25
CA GLY A 221 -10.12 -5.66 -10.50
C GLY A 221 -8.99 -5.53 -11.54
N THR A 222 -7.79 -5.18 -11.11
CA THR A 222 -6.60 -5.05 -11.98
C THR A 222 -5.74 -6.33 -12.03
N ARG A 223 -5.86 -7.22 -11.02
CA ARG A 223 -5.01 -8.41 -10.88
C ARG A 223 -5.28 -9.49 -11.92
N LEU A 224 -6.51 -9.60 -12.39
CA LEU A 224 -6.96 -10.66 -13.32
C LEU A 224 -6.25 -10.64 -14.68
N LYS A 225 -5.54 -9.56 -15.02
CA LYS A 225 -4.87 -9.38 -16.32
C LYS A 225 -3.35 -9.53 -16.27
N LYS A 226 -2.74 -9.73 -15.08
CA LYS A 226 -1.27 -9.84 -14.96
C LYS A 226 -0.84 -11.26 -14.69
N ALA A 227 0.19 -11.72 -15.42
CA ALA A 227 0.80 -13.02 -15.17
C ALA A 227 1.28 -13.12 -13.72
N GLU A 228 1.07 -14.26 -13.08
CA GLU A 228 1.47 -14.54 -11.69
C GLU A 228 2.96 -14.23 -11.45
N ALA A 229 3.83 -14.59 -12.41
CA ALA A 229 5.25 -14.33 -12.36
C ALA A 229 5.60 -12.82 -12.27
N PHE A 230 4.84 -11.97 -12.96
CA PHE A 230 5.02 -10.51 -12.87
C PHE A 230 4.73 -9.99 -11.45
N VAL A 231 3.61 -10.41 -10.85
CA VAL A 231 3.23 -10.03 -9.49
C VAL A 231 4.29 -10.45 -8.48
N GLN A 232 4.79 -11.69 -8.63
CA GLN A 232 5.80 -12.26 -7.75
C GLN A 232 7.15 -11.57 -7.91
N PHE A 233 7.58 -11.29 -9.15
CA PHE A 233 8.84 -10.58 -9.40
C PHE A 233 8.87 -9.25 -8.65
N HIS A 234 7.85 -8.41 -8.82
CA HIS A 234 7.78 -7.12 -8.15
C HIS A 234 7.68 -7.25 -6.63
N SER A 235 6.86 -8.19 -6.15
CA SER A 235 6.70 -8.43 -4.71
C SER A 235 8.01 -8.86 -4.04
N PHE A 236 8.75 -9.82 -4.62
CA PHE A 236 10.02 -10.29 -4.05
C PHE A 236 11.13 -9.25 -4.19
N LYS A 237 11.24 -8.65 -5.37
CA LYS A 237 12.23 -7.60 -5.66
C LYS A 237 12.09 -6.42 -4.70
N ASN A 238 10.88 -5.89 -4.58
CA ASN A 238 10.61 -4.70 -3.81
C ASN A 238 10.76 -4.94 -2.31
N ARG A 239 10.30 -6.10 -1.81
CA ARG A 239 10.45 -6.46 -0.41
C ARG A 239 11.92 -6.57 -0.02
N LEU A 240 12.73 -7.25 -0.83
CA LEU A 240 14.17 -7.35 -0.59
C LEU A 240 14.83 -5.97 -0.60
N GLY A 241 14.54 -5.15 -1.62
CA GLY A 241 15.05 -3.77 -1.71
C GLY A 241 14.62 -2.90 -0.53
N SER A 242 13.38 -3.04 -0.05
CA SER A 242 12.90 -2.34 1.14
C SER A 242 13.66 -2.74 2.40
N TYR A 243 13.91 -4.04 2.60
CA TYR A 243 14.66 -4.52 3.76
C TYR A 243 16.11 -4.04 3.74
N LEU A 244 16.77 -4.12 2.59
CA LEU A 244 18.15 -3.65 2.42
C LEU A 244 18.30 -2.16 2.75
N LYS A 245 17.32 -1.31 2.44
CA LYS A 245 17.42 0.13 2.69
C LYS A 245 16.87 0.57 4.04
N ASN A 246 15.82 -0.07 4.56
CA ASN A 246 15.09 0.40 5.73
C ASN A 246 15.52 -0.28 7.04
N LEU A 247 15.77 -1.59 7.07
CA LEU A 247 16.15 -2.29 8.30
C LEU A 247 17.50 -1.82 8.86
N GLY A 248 17.60 -1.72 10.18
CA GLY A 248 18.88 -1.58 10.87
C GLY A 248 19.73 -2.83 10.72
N SER A 249 21.05 -2.71 10.87
CA SER A 249 21.97 -3.80 10.57
C SER A 249 21.69 -5.08 11.37
N LEU A 250 21.36 -4.96 12.65
CA LEU A 250 21.06 -6.11 13.50
C LEU A 250 19.80 -6.85 13.06
N GLU A 251 18.73 -6.12 12.73
CA GLU A 251 17.48 -6.73 12.30
C GLU A 251 17.61 -7.29 10.86
N MET A 252 18.39 -6.62 10.02
CA MET A 252 18.70 -7.10 8.68
C MET A 252 19.42 -8.47 8.72
N ILE A 253 20.43 -8.65 9.59
CA ILE A 253 21.15 -9.92 9.75
C ILE A 253 20.21 -11.04 10.24
N LYS A 254 19.21 -10.73 11.06
CA LYS A 254 18.23 -11.72 11.54
C LYS A 254 17.22 -12.11 10.47
N ILE A 255 16.71 -11.13 9.74
CA ILE A 255 15.56 -11.32 8.85
C ILE A 255 15.96 -11.79 7.45
N LEU A 256 17.06 -11.27 6.87
CA LEU A 256 17.41 -11.61 5.49
C LEU A 256 17.67 -13.11 5.27
N PRO A 257 18.42 -13.83 6.12
CA PRO A 257 18.63 -15.26 5.92
C PRO A 257 17.31 -16.06 5.96
N VAL A 258 16.43 -15.73 6.91
CA VAL A 258 15.12 -16.38 7.05
C VAL A 258 14.25 -16.08 5.85
N TYR A 259 14.18 -14.83 5.44
CA TYR A 259 13.42 -14.40 4.27
C TYR A 259 13.92 -15.07 2.98
N LEU A 260 15.23 -15.09 2.74
CA LEU A 260 15.83 -15.74 1.56
C LEU A 260 15.60 -17.25 1.56
N PHE A 261 15.74 -17.89 2.72
CA PHE A 261 15.44 -19.33 2.87
C PHE A 261 14.00 -19.64 2.43
N PHE A 262 13.00 -18.92 2.95
CA PHE A 262 11.61 -19.12 2.55
C PHE A 262 11.37 -18.84 1.07
N ASN A 263 12.03 -17.83 0.48
CA ASN A 263 11.91 -17.56 -0.97
C ASN A 263 12.49 -18.70 -1.82
N ILE A 264 13.61 -19.28 -1.41
CA ILE A 264 14.20 -20.44 -2.10
C ILE A 264 13.28 -21.65 -1.97
N MET A 265 12.77 -21.93 -0.77
CA MET A 265 11.78 -23.02 -0.58
C MET A 265 10.53 -22.81 -1.44
N TRP A 266 10.07 -21.56 -1.55
CA TRP A 266 8.94 -21.20 -2.40
C TRP A 266 9.25 -21.43 -3.89
N SER A 267 10.45 -21.09 -4.35
CA SER A 267 10.88 -21.35 -5.73
C SER A 267 10.93 -22.85 -6.03
N MET A 268 11.43 -23.66 -5.10
CA MET A 268 11.43 -25.13 -5.24
C MET A 268 10.02 -25.71 -5.35
N ALA A 269 9.04 -25.15 -4.62
CA ALA A 269 7.64 -25.57 -4.77
C ALA A 269 7.07 -25.30 -6.17
N TYR A 270 7.52 -24.24 -6.86
CA TYR A 270 7.20 -24.03 -8.28
C TYR A 270 7.87 -25.04 -9.20
N LEU A 271 9.10 -25.40 -8.93
CA LEU A 271 9.83 -26.42 -9.71
C LEU A 271 9.12 -27.77 -9.64
N VAL A 272 8.68 -28.18 -8.43
CA VAL A 272 7.88 -29.42 -8.24
C VAL A 272 6.56 -29.38 -9.04
N LYS A 273 5.98 -28.21 -9.24
CA LYS A 273 4.77 -27.99 -10.06
C LYS A 273 5.08 -27.81 -11.56
N LEU A 274 6.32 -28.03 -11.99
CA LEU A 274 6.80 -27.78 -13.37
C LEU A 274 6.58 -26.36 -13.88
N ASN A 275 6.45 -25.39 -12.96
CA ASN A 275 6.34 -23.97 -13.27
C ASN A 275 7.73 -23.33 -13.25
N PHE A 276 8.46 -23.44 -14.36
CA PHE A 276 9.82 -22.91 -14.49
C PHE A 276 9.89 -21.38 -14.43
N GLU A 277 8.86 -20.69 -14.90
CA GLU A 277 8.79 -19.24 -14.82
C GLU A 277 8.68 -18.76 -13.36
N GLY A 278 7.80 -19.36 -12.58
CA GLY A 278 7.65 -19.12 -11.14
C GLY A 278 8.93 -19.48 -10.36
N PHE A 279 9.63 -20.55 -10.76
CA PHE A 279 10.93 -20.90 -10.17
C PHE A 279 11.96 -19.80 -10.41
N LEU A 280 12.13 -19.35 -11.66
CA LEU A 280 13.16 -18.37 -12.03
C LEU A 280 12.89 -16.96 -11.48
N VAL A 281 11.64 -16.61 -11.22
CA VAL A 281 11.24 -15.28 -10.77
C VAL A 281 11.94 -14.87 -9.47
N VAL A 282 12.11 -15.78 -8.53
CA VAL A 282 12.79 -15.51 -7.25
C VAL A 282 14.25 -15.11 -7.49
N TYR A 283 14.95 -15.86 -8.35
CA TYR A 283 16.36 -15.58 -8.68
C TYR A 283 16.52 -14.29 -9.47
N LYS A 284 15.59 -13.99 -10.40
CA LYS A 284 15.55 -12.71 -11.11
C LYS A 284 15.37 -11.54 -10.15
N ALA A 285 14.51 -11.68 -9.13
CA ALA A 285 14.29 -10.66 -8.12
C ALA A 285 15.53 -10.44 -7.23
N ILE A 286 16.20 -11.51 -6.82
CA ILE A 286 17.47 -11.42 -6.07
C ILE A 286 18.53 -10.76 -6.92
N TRP A 287 18.71 -11.21 -8.18
CA TRP A 287 19.70 -10.68 -9.10
C TRP A 287 19.48 -9.19 -9.39
N TRP A 288 18.23 -8.76 -9.55
CA TRP A 288 17.93 -7.34 -9.70
C TRP A 288 18.46 -6.51 -8.53
N ASN A 289 18.29 -7.00 -7.30
CA ASN A 289 18.79 -6.30 -6.11
C ASN A 289 20.33 -6.31 -6.04
N VAL A 290 20.99 -7.37 -6.52
CA VAL A 290 22.46 -7.45 -6.59
C VAL A 290 23.01 -6.38 -7.55
N ILE A 291 22.50 -6.32 -8.78
CA ILE A 291 22.99 -5.34 -9.77
C ILE A 291 22.65 -3.89 -9.40
N ASN A 292 21.59 -3.68 -8.62
CA ASN A 292 21.19 -2.36 -8.12
C ASN A 292 21.69 -2.06 -6.70
N LEU A 293 22.60 -2.87 -6.15
CA LEU A 293 23.04 -2.76 -4.75
C LEU A 293 23.65 -1.40 -4.43
N LYS A 294 24.40 -0.79 -5.35
CA LYS A 294 24.97 0.56 -5.20
C LYS A 294 23.86 1.61 -5.06
N LYS A 295 22.82 1.55 -5.89
CA LYS A 295 21.66 2.45 -5.84
C LYS A 295 20.90 2.29 -4.53
N THR A 296 20.61 1.04 -4.15
CA THR A 296 19.94 0.70 -2.88
C THR A 296 20.75 1.17 -1.67
N SER A 297 22.08 0.98 -1.68
CA SER A 297 22.98 1.46 -0.63
C SER A 297 22.97 2.98 -0.47
N ASN A 298 22.91 3.73 -1.57
CA ASN A 298 22.78 5.20 -1.53
C ASN A 298 21.44 5.63 -0.91
N LYS A 299 20.33 4.95 -1.27
CA LYS A 299 19.03 5.17 -0.63
C LYS A 299 19.08 4.81 0.87
N ARG A 300 19.71 3.68 1.23
CA ARG A 300 19.94 3.30 2.62
C ARG A 300 20.65 4.39 3.41
N LYS A 301 21.78 4.90 2.89
CA LYS A 301 22.55 5.98 3.56
C LYS A 301 21.66 7.18 3.86
N LYS A 302 20.84 7.62 2.90
CA LYS A 302 19.90 8.73 3.10
C LYS A 302 18.86 8.42 4.18
N ILE A 303 18.23 7.25 4.13
CA ILE A 303 17.20 6.84 5.09
C ILE A 303 17.78 6.72 6.49
N GLN A 304 18.90 5.98 6.65
CA GLN A 304 19.50 5.73 7.94
C GLN A 304 20.08 7.00 8.59
N LYS A 305 20.54 7.97 7.80
CA LYS A 305 21.12 9.23 8.29
C LYS A 305 20.06 10.31 8.54
N ASN A 306 19.11 10.47 7.61
CA ASN A 306 18.25 11.65 7.60
C ASN A 306 16.82 11.37 8.10
N ILE A 307 16.33 10.11 7.98
CA ILE A 307 14.94 9.77 8.32
C ILE A 307 14.88 9.00 9.64
N ARG A 308 15.80 8.05 9.86
CA ARG A 308 15.74 7.17 11.03
C ARG A 308 15.93 7.92 12.36
N LYS A 309 14.84 8.00 13.13
CA LYS A 309 14.82 8.48 14.54
C LYS A 309 14.49 7.33 15.51
N LYS A 310 13.88 6.22 15.02
CA LYS A 310 13.47 5.07 15.81
C LYS A 310 14.26 3.82 15.46
N ARG A 311 14.55 2.98 16.49
CA ARG A 311 15.15 1.66 16.30
C ARG A 311 14.08 0.65 15.90
N ASP A 312 14.46 -0.38 15.13
CA ASP A 312 13.53 -1.42 14.68
C ASP A 312 12.83 -2.13 15.86
N LYS A 313 13.54 -2.33 16.98
CA LYS A 313 12.95 -2.92 18.20
C LYS A 313 11.76 -2.11 18.73
N GLU A 314 11.84 -0.78 18.68
CA GLU A 314 10.75 0.11 19.13
C GLU A 314 9.55 0.01 18.19
N ILE A 315 9.80 -0.06 16.87
CA ILE A 315 8.77 -0.20 15.85
C ILE A 315 8.06 -1.56 16.00
N PHE A 316 8.86 -2.63 16.02
CA PHE A 316 8.33 -3.99 16.04
C PHE A 316 7.69 -4.39 17.37
N SER A 317 8.02 -3.72 18.49
CA SER A 317 7.29 -3.93 19.76
C SER A 317 5.81 -3.54 19.65
N LYS A 318 5.46 -2.58 18.78
CA LYS A 318 4.08 -2.13 18.52
C LYS A 318 3.40 -2.85 17.36
N THR A 319 4.18 -3.33 16.39
CA THR A 319 3.65 -3.74 15.07
C THR A 319 3.95 -5.19 14.71
N ARG A 320 4.56 -5.97 15.61
CA ARG A 320 4.83 -7.39 15.38
C ARG A 320 3.66 -8.25 15.83
N LYS A 321 3.18 -9.08 14.93
CA LYS A 321 2.17 -10.10 15.22
C LYS A 321 2.42 -11.31 14.33
N ASN A 322 2.66 -12.45 14.95
CA ASN A 322 2.87 -13.69 14.20
C ASN A 322 1.53 -14.44 14.07
N PRO A 323 1.15 -14.81 12.84
CA PRO A 323 -0.01 -15.69 12.63
C PRO A 323 0.31 -17.13 13.04
N LYS A 324 -0.71 -18.00 13.07
CA LYS A 324 -0.51 -19.45 13.15
C LYS A 324 0.33 -19.94 11.96
N LEU A 325 1.07 -21.04 12.12
CA LEU A 325 1.89 -21.61 11.04
C LEU A 325 1.08 -21.93 9.78
N SER A 326 -0.19 -22.32 9.95
CA SER A 326 -1.11 -22.56 8.84
C SER A 326 -1.29 -21.35 7.92
N TYR A 327 -1.08 -20.11 8.39
CA TYR A 327 -1.13 -18.91 7.56
C TYR A 327 -0.20 -18.98 6.35
N TYR A 328 1.03 -19.44 6.56
CA TYR A 328 2.04 -19.53 5.50
C TYR A 328 1.66 -20.58 4.44
N PHE A 329 0.97 -21.62 4.84
CA PHE A 329 0.38 -22.58 3.92
C PHE A 329 -0.76 -21.97 3.08
N TYR A 330 -1.64 -21.19 3.74
CA TYR A 330 -2.73 -20.50 3.05
C TYR A 330 -2.26 -19.32 2.19
N LEU A 331 -1.08 -18.73 2.44
CA LEU A 331 -0.47 -17.77 1.51
C LEU A 331 -0.24 -18.37 0.11
N LEU A 332 0.02 -19.67 0.03
CA LEU A 332 0.23 -20.41 -1.23
C LEU A 332 -1.07 -20.85 -1.91
N ARG A 333 -2.14 -21.04 -1.13
CA ARG A 333 -3.41 -21.63 -1.60
C ARG A 333 -4.58 -20.66 -1.61
N GLY A 334 -4.40 -19.45 -1.09
CA GLY A 334 -5.45 -18.44 -0.89
C GLY A 334 -5.89 -18.35 0.57
N LEU A 335 -5.97 -17.11 1.06
CA LEU A 335 -6.26 -16.79 2.47
C LEU A 335 -7.76 -16.85 2.83
N GLN A 336 -8.62 -17.20 1.88
CA GLN A 336 -10.07 -17.25 2.09
C GLN A 336 -10.49 -18.22 3.19
N ASN A 337 -9.78 -19.34 3.30
CA ASN A 337 -10.06 -20.42 4.28
C ASN A 337 -9.14 -20.36 5.51
N TYR A 338 -8.31 -19.34 5.65
CA TYR A 338 -7.47 -19.18 6.83
C TYR A 338 -8.30 -18.72 8.03
N GLU A 339 -8.12 -19.33 9.19
CA GLU A 339 -8.73 -18.94 10.47
C GLU A 339 -7.66 -18.48 11.46
N ASP A 340 -7.84 -17.25 12.01
CA ASP A 340 -6.95 -16.63 13.00
C ASP A 340 -6.98 -17.34 14.37
#